data_a21c31767db9375dae886b56f647d7b4
#
_entry.id   a21c31767db9375dae886b56f647d7b4
#
_cell.length_a   1.000
_cell.length_b   1.000
_cell.length_c   1.000
_cell.angle_alpha   90.00
_cell.angle_beta   90.00
_cell.angle_gamma   90.00
#
_symmetry.space_group_name_H-M   'P 1'
#
loop_
_entity.id
_entity.type
_entity.pdbx_description
1 polymer ?
#
loop_
_entity_poly.entity_id
_entity_poly.type
_entity_poly.pdbx_seq_one_letter_code
_entity_poly.pdbx_strand_id
1 'polypeptide(L)'
;MFQEMIRQIQRAETISYTGKIENIVGMSIEASGGRAAVGDICQIYNGDAGGQVMAEVVGFKNDHILLMPYSDMSGISAGNFVRNTGRRLSLRMGPFLKGRVINALGQPIDGKGPFQGGTLFRVENNHYINPMTRPPIRERMEFGVKAIDSMLTIGKGQRIGIFAGSGVGKSTLMGMIAKNVKADINVIALVGERGREVLEFMEKDLGPEGMRRSILVVATSDQPAMLRKQCPSVATGIAEFFRDQGYDVLLMMDSLTRFAMAQREIGLAVGEPPVSRGYTPSIYAELPKLLERSGNFQKGSITGVYTVLVEGDDTNEPIADTVRGILDGHIVLSRRLANSNHFPAIDIGASISRLMADIVSDEHKRLAARVRDVMGIYEKNADLVSVGAYKAGTNPRLDYALGKMDGINQFLTQGVDEAFSYEEDLEAMRKLL
;
A
#
# COMPACT_ATOMS: atom_id res chain seq x y z
N MET A 1 -25.99 2.61 34.95
CA MET A 1 -24.82 2.21 35.79
C MET A 1 -24.92 0.74 36.23
N PHE A 2 -25.89 0.32 37.04
CA PHE A 2 -25.99 -1.09 37.52
C PHE A 2 -26.13 -2.12 36.37
N GLN A 3 -27.01 -1.89 35.40
CA GLN A 3 -27.16 -2.77 34.24
C GLN A 3 -25.91 -2.86 33.35
N GLU A 4 -25.14 -1.78 33.26
CA GLU A 4 -23.87 -1.72 32.54
C GLU A 4 -22.81 -2.55 33.28
N MET A 5 -22.71 -2.44 34.59
CA MET A 5 -21.83 -3.26 35.42
C MET A 5 -22.21 -4.76 35.35
N ILE A 6 -23.49 -5.11 35.38
CA ILE A 6 -23.95 -6.50 35.23
C ILE A 6 -23.55 -7.05 33.86
N ARG A 7 -23.71 -6.27 32.78
CA ARG A 7 -23.25 -6.67 31.44
C ARG A 7 -21.71 -6.80 31.35
N GLN A 8 -20.97 -5.96 32.02
CA GLN A 8 -19.51 -6.06 32.10
C GLN A 8 -19.06 -7.31 32.87
N ILE A 9 -19.70 -7.62 34.00
CA ILE A 9 -19.45 -8.84 34.80
C ILE A 9 -19.83 -10.11 33.99
N GLN A 10 -20.96 -10.10 33.30
CA GLN A 10 -21.37 -11.24 32.45
C GLN A 10 -20.46 -11.44 31.23
N ARG A 11 -19.78 -10.40 30.76
CA ARG A 11 -18.81 -10.44 29.68
C ARG A 11 -17.38 -10.61 30.12
N ALA A 12 -17.11 -10.56 31.42
CA ALA A 12 -15.79 -10.74 31.97
C ALA A 12 -15.38 -12.21 31.78
N GLU A 13 -14.35 -12.45 31.01
CA GLU A 13 -13.71 -13.77 30.94
C GLU A 13 -13.03 -14.05 32.28
N THR A 14 -13.64 -14.92 33.09
CA THR A 14 -13.14 -15.29 34.42
C THR A 14 -12.07 -16.38 34.36
N ILE A 15 -11.85 -17.00 33.20
CA ILE A 15 -10.87 -18.06 32.99
C ILE A 15 -9.78 -17.51 32.05
N SER A 16 -8.54 -17.48 32.48
CA SER A 16 -7.39 -17.22 31.62
C SER A 16 -6.62 -18.50 31.36
N TYR A 17 -6.36 -18.77 30.08
CA TYR A 17 -5.50 -19.88 29.69
C TYR A 17 -4.06 -19.41 29.66
N THR A 18 -3.23 -20.03 30.50
CA THR A 18 -1.79 -19.75 30.55
C THR A 18 -1.02 -20.98 30.09
N GLY A 19 0.03 -20.72 29.32
CA GLY A 19 1.00 -21.72 28.88
C GLY A 19 2.40 -21.34 29.32
N LYS A 20 3.38 -22.14 28.95
CA LYS A 20 4.79 -21.86 29.14
C LYS A 20 5.55 -21.97 27.85
N ILE A 21 6.56 -21.13 27.68
CA ILE A 21 7.54 -21.27 26.61
C ILE A 21 8.36 -22.50 26.83
N GLU A 22 8.40 -23.37 25.85
CA GLU A 22 9.22 -24.59 25.89
C GLU A 22 10.46 -24.47 25.02
N ASN A 23 10.32 -23.81 23.85
CA ASN A 23 11.42 -23.69 22.91
C ASN A 23 11.36 -22.34 22.15
N ILE A 24 12.53 -21.87 21.74
CA ILE A 24 12.69 -20.68 20.92
C ILE A 24 13.62 -21.03 19.75
N VAL A 25 13.11 -20.91 18.52
CA VAL A 25 13.88 -21.21 17.31
C VAL A 25 13.80 -20.02 16.36
N GLY A 26 14.90 -19.29 16.19
CA GLY A 26 14.93 -18.07 15.38
C GLY A 26 13.92 -17.03 15.90
N MET A 27 12.91 -16.71 15.11
CA MET A 27 11.84 -15.75 15.46
C MET A 27 10.57 -16.44 16.01
N SER A 28 10.53 -17.77 16.05
CA SER A 28 9.38 -18.55 16.48
C SER A 28 9.53 -19.02 17.91
N ILE A 29 8.47 -18.88 18.70
CA ILE A 29 8.38 -19.33 20.08
C ILE A 29 7.37 -20.47 20.13
N GLU A 30 7.80 -21.62 20.65
CA GLU A 30 6.93 -22.76 20.90
C GLU A 30 6.47 -22.74 22.37
N ALA A 31 5.17 -22.70 22.61
CA ALA A 31 4.60 -22.69 23.96
C ALA A 31 3.60 -23.82 24.13
N SER A 32 3.67 -24.49 25.29
CA SER A 32 2.72 -25.52 25.70
C SER A 32 1.57 -24.90 26.49
N GLY A 33 0.43 -25.58 26.48
CA GLY A 33 -0.75 -25.19 27.23
C GLY A 33 -1.52 -24.03 26.60
N GLY A 34 -2.77 -23.92 27.03
CA GLY A 34 -3.66 -22.83 26.59
C GLY A 34 -4.54 -23.19 25.38
N ARG A 35 -5.73 -22.61 25.36
CA ARG A 35 -6.57 -22.57 24.17
C ARG A 35 -6.25 -21.31 23.39
N ALA A 36 -5.91 -21.45 22.10
CA ALA A 36 -5.63 -20.32 21.24
C ALA A 36 -6.12 -20.61 19.81
N ALA A 37 -6.45 -19.58 19.08
CA ALA A 37 -6.72 -19.65 17.66
C ALA A 37 -5.64 -18.86 16.89
N VAL A 38 -5.39 -19.22 15.63
CA VAL A 38 -4.48 -18.46 14.76
C VAL A 38 -4.97 -17.02 14.66
N GLY A 39 -4.05 -16.07 14.86
CA GLY A 39 -4.33 -14.64 14.92
C GLY A 39 -4.67 -14.10 16.33
N ASP A 40 -4.78 -14.94 17.36
CA ASP A 40 -4.95 -14.47 18.73
C ASP A 40 -3.68 -13.80 19.23
N ILE A 41 -3.86 -12.74 20.02
CA ILE A 41 -2.77 -12.03 20.69
C ILE A 41 -2.49 -12.69 22.03
N CYS A 42 -1.24 -13.05 22.24
CA CYS A 42 -0.73 -13.55 23.50
C CYS A 42 0.17 -12.52 24.19
N GLN A 43 0.21 -12.54 25.50
CA GLN A 43 1.13 -11.78 26.34
C GLN A 43 2.16 -12.75 26.92
N ILE A 44 3.43 -12.50 26.65
CA ILE A 44 4.57 -13.23 27.20
C ILE A 44 5.10 -12.42 28.38
N TYR A 45 5.19 -13.04 29.55
CA TYR A 45 5.70 -12.41 30.76
C TYR A 45 7.21 -12.66 30.84
N ASN A 46 7.99 -11.58 30.77
CA ASN A 46 9.43 -11.63 30.94
C ASN A 46 9.76 -11.58 32.45
N GLY A 47 10.20 -12.69 33.02
CA GLY A 47 10.22 -12.97 34.47
C GLY A 47 10.81 -11.88 35.35
N ASP A 48 12.08 -11.48 35.14
CA ASP A 48 12.81 -10.61 36.08
C ASP A 48 12.65 -9.12 35.84
N ALA A 49 12.23 -8.71 34.65
CA ALA A 49 12.12 -7.29 34.26
C ALA A 49 10.70 -6.71 34.36
N GLY A 50 9.70 -7.51 34.75
CA GLY A 50 8.29 -7.05 34.83
C GLY A 50 7.69 -6.61 33.51
N GLY A 51 8.37 -6.86 32.39
CA GLY A 51 7.94 -6.50 31.04
C GLY A 51 6.96 -7.53 30.46
N GLN A 52 6.09 -7.07 29.55
CA GLN A 52 5.22 -7.94 28.77
C GLN A 52 5.54 -7.75 27.30
N VAL A 53 5.72 -8.86 26.57
CA VAL A 53 5.90 -8.89 25.14
C VAL A 53 4.61 -9.39 24.49
N MET A 54 4.07 -8.63 23.54
CA MET A 54 2.94 -9.07 22.74
C MET A 54 3.42 -9.97 21.59
N ALA A 55 2.74 -11.09 21.40
CA ALA A 55 3.00 -12.04 20.32
C ALA A 55 1.67 -12.47 19.68
N GLU A 56 1.71 -12.86 18.42
CA GLU A 56 0.57 -13.42 17.68
C GLU A 56 0.73 -14.93 17.52
N VAL A 57 -0.38 -15.66 17.63
CA VAL A 57 -0.44 -17.08 17.28
C VAL A 57 -0.40 -17.23 15.77
N VAL A 58 0.69 -17.73 15.23
CA VAL A 58 0.90 -17.91 13.79
C VAL A 58 0.63 -19.33 13.29
N GLY A 59 0.49 -20.27 14.20
CA GLY A 59 0.22 -21.67 13.86
C GLY A 59 0.31 -22.61 15.06
N PHE A 60 0.31 -23.89 14.75
CA PHE A 60 0.46 -24.98 15.73
C PHE A 60 1.45 -26.02 15.19
N LYS A 61 2.21 -26.62 16.09
CA LYS A 61 3.12 -27.72 15.78
C LYS A 61 3.02 -28.76 16.88
N ASN A 62 2.57 -29.98 16.53
CA ASN A 62 2.16 -30.97 17.51
C ASN A 62 1.12 -30.34 18.47
N ASP A 63 1.35 -30.45 19.79
CA ASP A 63 0.49 -29.88 20.83
C ASP A 63 0.95 -28.49 21.30
N HIS A 64 1.85 -27.83 20.56
CA HIS A 64 2.38 -26.50 20.90
C HIS A 64 1.81 -25.41 20.02
N ILE A 65 1.63 -24.25 20.64
CA ILE A 65 1.27 -23.00 19.98
C ILE A 65 2.54 -22.37 19.43
N LEU A 66 2.55 -22.00 18.16
CA LEU A 66 3.62 -21.20 17.55
C LEU A 66 3.27 -19.73 17.68
N LEU A 67 4.14 -18.98 18.36
CA LEU A 67 3.99 -17.55 18.60
C LEU A 67 5.10 -16.77 17.88
N MET A 68 4.75 -15.60 17.35
CA MET A 68 5.70 -14.63 16.87
C MET A 68 5.52 -13.28 17.56
N PRO A 69 6.58 -12.73 18.19
CA PRO A 69 6.51 -11.46 18.90
C PRO A 69 6.45 -10.27 17.95
N TYR A 70 5.80 -9.21 18.42
CA TYR A 70 5.77 -7.91 17.77
C TYR A 70 6.95 -6.99 18.16
N SER A 71 7.78 -7.40 19.08
CA SER A 71 8.97 -6.68 19.52
C SER A 71 10.19 -7.59 19.55
N ASP A 72 11.33 -7.03 19.92
CA ASP A 72 12.54 -7.82 20.20
C ASP A 72 12.28 -8.88 21.29
N MET A 73 12.96 -10.00 21.17
CA MET A 73 12.83 -11.15 22.08
C MET A 73 13.81 -11.10 23.25
N SER A 74 14.51 -10.01 23.45
CA SER A 74 15.48 -9.85 24.54
C SER A 74 14.82 -10.11 25.89
N GLY A 75 15.40 -11.02 26.67
CA GLY A 75 14.90 -11.41 27.97
C GLY A 75 13.74 -12.42 27.94
N ILE A 76 13.32 -12.92 26.80
CA ILE A 76 12.41 -14.06 26.70
C ILE A 76 13.22 -15.34 26.85
N SER A 77 12.77 -16.25 27.74
CA SER A 77 13.43 -17.52 28.01
C SER A 77 12.42 -18.68 28.10
N ALA A 78 12.93 -19.91 27.99
CA ALA A 78 12.15 -21.10 28.28
C ALA A 78 11.62 -21.02 29.72
N GLY A 79 10.37 -21.46 29.91
CA GLY A 79 9.68 -21.40 31.20
C GLY A 79 8.91 -20.09 31.45
N ASN A 80 9.11 -19.04 30.65
CA ASN A 80 8.28 -17.83 30.77
C ASN A 80 6.82 -18.15 30.52
N PHE A 81 5.93 -17.48 31.27
CA PHE A 81 4.49 -17.66 31.10
C PHE A 81 3.95 -16.95 29.86
N VAL A 82 3.03 -17.61 29.18
CA VAL A 82 2.28 -17.09 28.04
C VAL A 82 0.82 -17.06 28.40
N ARG A 83 0.18 -15.91 28.27
CA ARG A 83 -1.27 -15.73 28.46
C ARG A 83 -1.93 -15.43 27.13
N ASN A 84 -2.88 -16.26 26.71
CA ASN A 84 -3.76 -15.92 25.61
C ASN A 84 -4.77 -14.87 26.05
N THR A 85 -4.91 -13.77 25.27
CA THR A 85 -5.89 -12.73 25.55
C THR A 85 -7.30 -13.07 25.00
N GLY A 86 -7.44 -14.12 24.18
CA GLY A 86 -8.66 -14.46 23.46
C GLY A 86 -9.10 -13.40 22.44
N ARG A 87 -8.22 -12.47 22.12
CA ARG A 87 -8.54 -11.32 21.26
C ARG A 87 -7.56 -11.23 20.12
N ARG A 88 -8.03 -10.79 18.96
CA ARG A 88 -7.21 -10.38 17.83
C ARG A 88 -6.85 -8.90 17.91
N LEU A 89 -5.88 -8.48 17.10
CA LEU A 89 -5.48 -7.08 17.06
C LEU A 89 -6.68 -6.17 16.77
N SER A 90 -6.90 -5.22 17.68
CA SER A 90 -7.98 -4.24 17.60
C SER A 90 -7.43 -2.86 17.92
N LEU A 91 -7.85 -1.87 17.17
CA LEU A 91 -7.38 -0.49 17.29
C LEU A 91 -8.53 0.45 17.71
N ARG A 92 -8.17 1.52 18.39
CA ARG A 92 -9.11 2.62 18.60
C ARG A 92 -9.17 3.49 17.37
N MET A 93 -10.33 3.56 16.74
CA MET A 93 -10.60 4.33 15.52
C MET A 93 -11.42 5.58 15.83
N GLY A 94 -11.13 6.67 15.14
CA GLY A 94 -11.84 7.94 15.27
C GLY A 94 -11.22 9.05 14.43
N PRO A 95 -11.91 10.22 14.32
CA PRO A 95 -11.40 11.37 13.57
C PRO A 95 -10.04 11.91 14.06
N PHE A 96 -9.68 11.61 15.32
CA PHE A 96 -8.40 11.97 15.92
C PHE A 96 -7.18 11.34 15.24
N LEU A 97 -7.38 10.34 14.39
CA LEU A 97 -6.29 9.75 13.60
C LEU A 97 -5.80 10.67 12.47
N LYS A 98 -6.62 11.63 12.00
CA LYS A 98 -6.20 12.59 10.96
C LYS A 98 -5.00 13.43 11.43
N GLY A 99 -4.00 13.53 10.59
CA GLY A 99 -2.75 14.25 10.87
C GLY A 99 -1.81 13.55 11.84
N ARG A 100 -2.03 12.24 12.10
CA ARG A 100 -1.24 11.46 13.05
C ARG A 100 -0.38 10.42 12.36
N VAL A 101 0.71 10.09 13.06
CA VAL A 101 1.60 8.97 12.68
C VAL A 101 1.54 7.92 13.76
N ILE A 102 1.24 6.68 13.34
CA ILE A 102 1.09 5.54 14.24
C ILE A 102 1.97 4.38 13.79
N ASN A 103 2.28 3.48 14.72
CA ASN A 103 2.94 2.22 14.39
C ASN A 103 1.92 1.15 13.92
N ALA A 104 2.42 -0.02 13.55
CA ALA A 104 1.61 -1.15 13.10
C ALA A 104 0.72 -1.78 14.21
N LEU A 105 0.80 -1.32 15.45
CA LEU A 105 -0.09 -1.69 16.55
C LEU A 105 -1.11 -0.58 16.88
N GLY A 106 -1.16 0.50 16.07
CA GLY A 106 -2.07 1.63 16.25
C GLY A 106 -1.67 2.60 17.36
N GLN A 107 -0.44 2.53 17.85
CA GLN A 107 0.07 3.44 18.86
C GLN A 107 0.68 4.67 18.21
N PRO A 108 0.41 5.91 18.73
CA PRO A 108 0.99 7.12 18.20
C PRO A 108 2.52 7.15 18.43
N ILE A 109 3.26 7.55 17.38
CA ILE A 109 4.72 7.69 17.40
C ILE A 109 5.19 9.09 17.03
N ASP A 110 4.25 10.03 16.89
CA ASP A 110 4.48 11.42 16.44
C ASP A 110 4.72 12.42 17.61
N GLY A 111 4.86 11.94 18.85
CA GLY A 111 5.08 12.77 20.01
C GLY A 111 3.87 13.63 20.46
N LYS A 112 2.71 13.51 19.76
CA LYS A 112 1.51 14.30 20.07
C LYS A 112 0.61 13.70 21.16
N GLY A 113 1.13 12.73 21.93
CA GLY A 113 0.43 12.07 23.02
C GLY A 113 -0.60 11.00 22.60
N PRO A 114 -1.17 10.28 23.59
CA PRO A 114 -2.08 9.17 23.35
C PRO A 114 -3.44 9.64 22.84
N PHE A 115 -4.16 8.73 22.15
CA PHE A 115 -5.52 8.97 21.68
C PHE A 115 -6.52 8.92 22.83
N GLN A 116 -7.52 9.82 22.78
CA GLN A 116 -8.64 9.82 23.71
C GLN A 116 -9.93 9.45 22.99
N GLY A 117 -10.73 8.56 23.61
CA GLY A 117 -12.01 8.13 23.03
C GLY A 117 -11.87 7.14 21.89
N GLY A 118 -12.82 7.18 20.95
CA GLY A 118 -12.87 6.33 19.77
C GLY A 118 -13.57 4.99 19.97
N THR A 119 -13.85 4.32 18.85
CA THR A 119 -14.49 3.00 18.79
C THR A 119 -13.43 1.93 18.60
N LEU A 120 -13.54 0.81 19.31
CA LEU A 120 -12.67 -0.33 19.10
C LEU A 120 -13.05 -1.02 17.78
N PHE A 121 -12.10 -1.10 16.87
CA PHE A 121 -12.26 -1.69 15.54
C PHE A 121 -11.28 -2.86 15.37
N ARG A 122 -11.76 -4.00 14.91
CA ARG A 122 -10.93 -5.18 14.65
C ARG A 122 -10.26 -5.04 13.29
N VAL A 123 -8.93 -5.12 13.25
CA VAL A 123 -8.12 -4.91 12.03
C VAL A 123 -8.35 -6.00 10.98
N GLU A 124 -8.40 -7.24 11.42
CA GLU A 124 -8.70 -8.39 10.55
C GLU A 124 -10.20 -8.65 10.54
N ASN A 125 -10.91 -7.89 9.73
CA ASN A 125 -12.30 -8.18 9.40
C ASN A 125 -12.33 -9.10 8.18
N ASN A 126 -12.19 -10.41 8.39
CA ASN A 126 -12.28 -11.43 7.33
C ASN A 126 -13.73 -11.59 6.81
N HIS A 127 -14.43 -10.50 6.58
CA HIS A 127 -15.71 -10.55 5.91
C HIS A 127 -15.47 -10.76 4.41
N TYR A 128 -15.91 -11.92 3.92
CA TYR A 128 -16.05 -12.13 2.50
C TYR A 128 -16.93 -11.01 1.92
N ILE A 129 -16.32 -10.21 1.06
CA ILE A 129 -17.06 -9.14 0.38
C ILE A 129 -17.73 -9.78 -0.82
N ASN A 130 -19.05 -9.86 -0.79
CA ASN A 130 -19.83 -10.39 -1.91
C ASN A 130 -19.61 -9.48 -3.14
N PRO A 131 -19.02 -9.96 -4.24
CA PRO A 131 -18.75 -9.16 -5.42
C PRO A 131 -20.02 -8.57 -6.06
N MET A 132 -21.17 -9.22 -5.89
CA MET A 132 -22.46 -8.75 -6.42
C MET A 132 -23.00 -7.52 -5.68
N THR A 133 -22.45 -7.18 -4.51
CA THR A 133 -22.84 -5.98 -3.75
C THR A 133 -21.93 -4.78 -4.01
N ARG A 134 -20.87 -4.95 -4.78
CA ARG A 134 -19.96 -3.87 -5.14
C ARG A 134 -20.49 -3.06 -6.32
N PRO A 135 -20.71 -1.74 -6.16
CA PRO A 135 -21.04 -0.88 -7.30
C PRO A 135 -19.89 -0.87 -8.33
N PRO A 136 -20.20 -0.80 -9.63
CA PRO A 136 -19.18 -0.61 -10.64
C PRO A 136 -18.51 0.76 -10.49
N ILE A 137 -17.24 0.86 -10.88
CA ILE A 137 -16.49 2.11 -10.90
C ILE A 137 -16.92 2.90 -12.13
N ARG A 138 -17.45 4.11 -11.91
CA ARG A 138 -17.97 5.01 -12.98
C ARG A 138 -17.45 6.42 -12.88
N GLU A 139 -16.90 6.79 -11.73
CA GLU A 139 -16.40 8.14 -11.48
C GLU A 139 -14.89 8.15 -11.50
N ARG A 140 -14.29 9.14 -12.16
CA ARG A 140 -12.85 9.37 -12.10
C ARG A 140 -12.47 9.94 -10.74
N MET A 141 -11.26 9.64 -10.29
CA MET A 141 -10.59 10.31 -9.19
C MET A 141 -9.45 11.15 -9.77
N GLU A 142 -9.43 12.43 -9.47
CA GLU A 142 -8.37 13.33 -9.93
C GLU A 142 -7.17 13.22 -8.99
N PHE A 143 -6.01 12.90 -9.55
CA PHE A 143 -4.76 12.73 -8.82
C PHE A 143 -3.91 14.00 -8.82
N GLY A 144 -4.21 14.98 -9.70
CA GLY A 144 -3.46 16.21 -9.86
C GLY A 144 -2.09 16.00 -10.49
N VAL A 145 -1.88 14.88 -11.16
CA VAL A 145 -0.67 14.52 -11.92
C VAL A 145 -1.04 14.35 -13.38
N LYS A 146 -0.60 15.28 -14.24
CA LYS A 146 -0.98 15.35 -15.66
C LYS A 146 -0.89 14.00 -16.37
N ALA A 147 0.24 13.33 -16.26
CA ALA A 147 0.47 12.04 -16.91
C ALA A 147 -0.52 10.95 -16.44
N ILE A 148 -0.98 11.01 -15.18
CA ILE A 148 -1.98 10.08 -14.64
C ILE A 148 -3.37 10.49 -15.12
N ASP A 149 -3.77 11.73 -14.85
CA ASP A 149 -5.15 12.18 -15.09
C ASP A 149 -5.50 12.21 -16.59
N SER A 150 -4.52 12.50 -17.46
CA SER A 150 -4.72 12.57 -18.92
C SER A 150 -4.51 11.24 -19.65
N MET A 151 -3.54 10.41 -19.23
CA MET A 151 -3.12 9.24 -20.01
C MET A 151 -3.45 7.90 -19.34
N LEU A 152 -3.71 7.90 -18.03
CA LEU A 152 -3.88 6.72 -17.19
C LEU A 152 -5.06 6.91 -16.21
N THR A 153 -6.05 7.72 -16.56
CA THR A 153 -7.13 8.13 -15.65
C THR A 153 -7.62 7.00 -14.75
N ILE A 154 -7.64 7.25 -13.44
CA ILE A 154 -7.98 6.29 -12.41
C ILE A 154 -9.37 6.58 -11.87
N GLY A 155 -10.16 5.53 -11.61
CA GLY A 155 -11.50 5.65 -11.05
C GLY A 155 -11.52 5.58 -9.51
N LYS A 156 -12.55 6.15 -8.90
CA LYS A 156 -12.83 6.01 -7.47
C LYS A 156 -13.05 4.54 -7.11
N GLY A 157 -12.25 4.03 -6.20
CA GLY A 157 -12.27 2.61 -5.82
C GLY A 157 -11.43 1.70 -6.73
N GLN A 158 -10.69 2.24 -7.70
CA GLN A 158 -9.75 1.46 -8.51
C GLN A 158 -8.49 1.12 -7.71
N ARG A 159 -7.89 -0.03 -8.03
CA ARG A 159 -6.61 -0.48 -7.47
C ARG A 159 -5.53 -0.38 -8.54
N ILE A 160 -4.52 0.45 -8.30
CA ILE A 160 -3.42 0.70 -9.24
C ILE A 160 -2.07 0.38 -8.60
N GLY A 161 -1.17 -0.22 -9.36
CA GLY A 161 0.21 -0.49 -8.94
C GLY A 161 1.17 0.56 -9.47
N ILE A 162 2.13 1.02 -8.67
CA ILE A 162 3.29 1.80 -9.13
C ILE A 162 4.52 0.89 -9.07
N PHE A 163 5.02 0.52 -10.24
CA PHE A 163 6.17 -0.36 -10.39
C PHE A 163 7.41 0.49 -10.63
N ALA A 164 8.38 0.40 -9.73
CA ALA A 164 9.52 1.29 -9.72
C ALA A 164 10.80 0.59 -9.27
N GLY A 165 11.89 0.85 -9.95
CA GLY A 165 13.23 0.59 -9.44
C GLY A 165 13.64 1.60 -8.35
N SER A 166 14.85 1.46 -7.81
CA SER A 166 15.39 2.42 -6.84
C SER A 166 15.77 3.74 -7.52
N GLY A 167 15.45 4.88 -6.91
CA GLY A 167 15.93 6.21 -7.31
C GLY A 167 15.25 6.81 -8.54
N VAL A 168 14.10 6.34 -8.96
CA VAL A 168 13.35 6.85 -10.14
C VAL A 168 12.26 7.87 -9.79
N GLY A 169 12.22 8.39 -8.56
CA GLY A 169 11.25 9.40 -8.14
C GLY A 169 9.93 8.83 -7.57
N LYS A 170 9.90 7.55 -7.13
CA LYS A 170 8.72 6.90 -6.55
C LYS A 170 8.11 7.69 -5.39
N SER A 171 8.90 8.02 -4.37
CA SER A 171 8.42 8.71 -3.16
C SER A 171 7.90 10.11 -3.49
N THR A 172 8.58 10.83 -4.39
CA THR A 172 8.16 12.14 -4.87
C THR A 172 6.80 12.05 -5.59
N LEU A 173 6.62 11.08 -6.49
CA LEU A 173 5.31 10.87 -7.14
C LEU A 173 4.21 10.54 -6.12
N MET A 174 4.49 9.69 -5.12
CA MET A 174 3.54 9.41 -4.05
C MET A 174 3.17 10.66 -3.26
N GLY A 175 4.15 11.52 -2.96
CA GLY A 175 3.92 12.81 -2.31
C GLY A 175 3.04 13.73 -3.16
N MET A 176 3.32 13.88 -4.45
CA MET A 176 2.49 14.63 -5.39
C MET A 176 1.03 14.14 -5.40
N ILE A 177 0.83 12.82 -5.49
CA ILE A 177 -0.50 12.21 -5.42
C ILE A 177 -1.17 12.53 -4.08
N ALA A 178 -0.51 12.30 -2.96
CA ALA A 178 -1.09 12.51 -1.63
C ALA A 178 -1.45 13.97 -1.35
N LYS A 179 -0.69 14.94 -1.90
CA LYS A 179 -1.00 16.37 -1.82
C LYS A 179 -2.21 16.76 -2.67
N ASN A 180 -2.32 16.24 -3.89
CA ASN A 180 -3.18 16.80 -4.92
C ASN A 180 -4.48 16.02 -5.14
N VAL A 181 -4.51 14.72 -4.77
CA VAL A 181 -5.67 13.85 -4.98
C VAL A 181 -6.94 14.42 -4.36
N LYS A 182 -8.04 14.34 -5.07
CA LYS A 182 -9.37 14.72 -4.59
C LYS A 182 -10.02 13.56 -3.80
N ALA A 183 -9.41 13.20 -2.67
CA ALA A 183 -9.93 12.26 -1.69
C ALA A 183 -10.19 12.99 -0.36
N ASP A 184 -11.14 12.47 0.44
CA ASP A 184 -11.47 13.06 1.74
C ASP A 184 -10.37 12.81 2.79
N ILE A 185 -9.75 11.63 2.69
CA ILE A 185 -8.71 11.18 3.63
C ILE A 185 -7.69 10.32 2.88
N ASN A 186 -6.42 10.52 3.22
CA ASN A 186 -5.33 9.65 2.79
C ASN A 186 -4.92 8.75 3.95
N VAL A 187 -4.80 7.46 3.70
CA VAL A 187 -4.20 6.49 4.61
C VAL A 187 -2.95 5.93 3.94
N ILE A 188 -1.80 6.12 4.55
CA ILE A 188 -0.51 5.81 3.94
C ILE A 188 0.24 4.82 4.82
N ALA A 189 0.48 3.62 4.30
CA ALA A 189 1.30 2.60 4.94
C ALA A 189 2.74 2.68 4.43
N LEU A 190 3.69 2.94 5.30
CA LEU A 190 5.12 2.90 5.02
C LEU A 190 5.69 1.61 5.61
N VAL A 191 5.95 0.63 4.74
CA VAL A 191 6.27 -0.75 5.12
C VAL A 191 7.72 -1.06 4.80
N GLY A 192 8.55 -1.24 5.82
CA GLY A 192 9.95 -1.61 5.67
C GLY A 192 10.82 -0.50 5.08
N GLU A 193 10.36 0.74 5.09
CA GLU A 193 11.17 1.88 4.69
C GLU A 193 12.13 2.30 5.80
N ARG A 194 13.21 3.01 5.44
CA ARG A 194 14.19 3.48 6.41
C ARG A 194 13.61 4.63 7.22
N GLY A 195 13.91 4.70 8.53
CA GLY A 195 13.41 5.77 9.39
C GLY A 195 13.67 7.18 8.87
N ARG A 196 14.83 7.42 8.22
CA ARG A 196 15.14 8.70 7.56
C ARG A 196 14.19 9.00 6.39
N GLU A 197 13.87 8.01 5.58
CA GLU A 197 12.99 8.17 4.41
C GLU A 197 11.54 8.47 4.84
N VAL A 198 11.11 7.94 5.99
CA VAL A 198 9.80 8.29 6.59
C VAL A 198 9.71 9.77 6.93
N LEU A 199 10.74 10.33 7.58
CA LEU A 199 10.79 11.76 7.92
C LEU A 199 10.85 12.63 6.65
N GLU A 200 11.70 12.28 5.71
CA GLU A 200 11.81 13.00 4.42
C GLU A 200 10.47 13.01 3.67
N PHE A 201 9.78 11.89 3.63
CA PHE A 201 8.44 11.81 3.01
C PHE A 201 7.42 12.71 3.70
N MET A 202 7.41 12.73 5.04
CA MET A 202 6.50 13.59 5.81
C MET A 202 6.79 15.07 5.62
N GLU A 203 8.06 15.49 5.66
CA GLU A 203 8.45 16.89 5.65
C GLU A 203 8.50 17.48 4.25
N LYS A 204 9.07 16.75 3.28
CA LYS A 204 9.30 17.23 1.91
C LYS A 204 8.17 16.86 0.96
N ASP A 205 7.82 15.56 0.92
CA ASP A 205 6.88 15.05 -0.07
C ASP A 205 5.43 15.37 0.31
N LEU A 206 5.01 15.13 1.56
CA LEU A 206 3.65 15.45 2.04
C LEU A 206 3.50 16.91 2.47
N GLY A 207 4.46 17.42 3.21
CA GLY A 207 4.35 18.73 3.83
C GLY A 207 3.20 18.89 4.83
N PRO A 208 3.02 20.08 5.42
CA PRO A 208 1.99 20.32 6.44
C PRO A 208 0.56 20.13 5.93
N GLU A 209 0.28 20.50 4.69
CA GLU A 209 -1.07 20.38 4.10
C GLU A 209 -1.45 18.94 3.82
N GLY A 210 -0.55 18.18 3.18
CA GLY A 210 -0.75 16.76 2.94
C GLY A 210 -0.92 15.99 4.25
N MET A 211 -0.15 16.33 5.29
CA MET A 211 -0.27 15.70 6.60
C MET A 211 -1.62 15.92 7.26
N ARG A 212 -2.25 17.10 7.15
CA ARG A 212 -3.54 17.38 7.80
C ARG A 212 -4.66 16.42 7.43
N ARG A 213 -4.64 15.91 6.19
CA ARG A 213 -5.64 14.97 5.67
C ARG A 213 -5.13 13.54 5.58
N SER A 214 -3.91 13.28 6.05
CA SER A 214 -3.28 11.97 5.98
C SER A 214 -3.21 11.30 7.35
N ILE A 215 -3.22 9.99 7.35
CA ILE A 215 -2.95 9.12 8.47
C ILE A 215 -1.81 8.21 8.04
N LEU A 216 -0.67 8.27 8.73
CA LEU A 216 0.48 7.43 8.41
C LEU A 216 0.55 6.24 9.36
N VAL A 217 0.70 5.05 8.79
CA VAL A 217 1.00 3.82 9.51
C VAL A 217 2.40 3.37 9.14
N VAL A 218 3.28 3.30 10.11
CA VAL A 218 4.72 3.11 9.86
C VAL A 218 5.23 1.83 10.52
N ALA A 219 5.93 1.03 9.73
CA ALA A 219 6.78 -0.06 10.21
C ALA A 219 8.10 -0.02 9.44
N THR A 220 9.18 0.44 10.10
CA THR A 220 10.50 0.62 9.47
C THR A 220 11.23 -0.69 9.23
N SER A 221 12.28 -0.66 8.42
CA SER A 221 13.03 -1.86 7.98
C SER A 221 13.74 -2.61 9.09
N ASP A 222 14.04 -1.94 10.20
CA ASP A 222 14.67 -2.49 11.41
C ASP A 222 13.67 -3.14 12.36
N GLN A 223 12.37 -2.97 12.14
CA GLN A 223 11.34 -3.56 12.99
C GLN A 223 11.07 -5.04 12.65
N PRO A 224 10.56 -5.83 13.61
CA PRO A 224 10.22 -7.25 13.42
C PRO A 224 9.32 -7.51 12.22
N ALA A 225 9.45 -8.67 11.59
CA ALA A 225 8.65 -9.08 10.43
C ALA A 225 7.14 -8.99 10.71
N MET A 226 6.71 -9.32 11.93
CA MET A 226 5.31 -9.23 12.34
C MET A 226 4.74 -7.81 12.25
N LEU A 227 5.50 -6.77 12.64
CA LEU A 227 5.07 -5.38 12.50
C LEU A 227 5.01 -4.95 11.03
N ARG A 228 6.00 -5.36 10.22
CA ARG A 228 6.01 -5.07 8.78
C ARG A 228 4.86 -5.75 8.04
N LYS A 229 4.52 -6.98 8.42
CA LYS A 229 3.34 -7.72 7.92
C LYS A 229 2.03 -7.05 8.34
N GLN A 230 1.96 -6.57 9.59
CA GLN A 230 0.72 -6.03 10.16
C GLN A 230 0.40 -4.62 9.66
N CYS A 231 1.41 -3.82 9.30
CA CYS A 231 1.27 -2.43 8.87
C CYS A 231 0.26 -2.23 7.73
N PRO A 232 0.29 -2.97 6.61
CA PRO A 232 -0.72 -2.89 5.56
C PRO A 232 -2.14 -3.22 6.02
N SER A 233 -2.27 -4.23 6.87
CA SER A 233 -3.58 -4.64 7.41
C SER A 233 -4.20 -3.56 8.30
N VAL A 234 -3.38 -2.90 9.12
CA VAL A 234 -3.79 -1.76 9.97
C VAL A 234 -4.22 -0.58 9.12
N ALA A 235 -3.41 -0.20 8.13
CA ALA A 235 -3.76 0.88 7.21
C ALA A 235 -5.07 0.60 6.45
N THR A 236 -5.24 -0.62 5.96
CA THR A 236 -6.49 -1.04 5.31
C THR A 236 -7.67 -0.97 6.26
N GLY A 237 -7.53 -1.45 7.50
CA GLY A 237 -8.60 -1.36 8.52
C GLY A 237 -8.99 0.08 8.84
N ILE A 238 -8.01 1.01 8.87
CA ILE A 238 -8.30 2.44 9.03
C ILE A 238 -9.07 2.98 7.82
N ALA A 239 -8.65 2.61 6.60
CA ALA A 239 -9.34 3.00 5.38
C ALA A 239 -10.80 2.48 5.37
N GLU A 240 -11.02 1.24 5.76
CA GLU A 240 -12.36 0.63 5.90
C GLU A 240 -13.23 1.38 6.91
N PHE A 241 -12.67 1.75 8.06
CA PHE A 241 -13.39 2.51 9.08
C PHE A 241 -13.93 3.84 8.55
N PHE A 242 -13.14 4.58 7.76
CA PHE A 242 -13.59 5.84 7.17
C PHE A 242 -14.52 5.62 5.99
N ARG A 243 -14.24 4.65 5.12
CA ARG A 243 -15.15 4.26 4.03
C ARG A 243 -16.56 3.94 4.54
N ASP A 244 -16.68 3.18 5.64
CA ASP A 244 -17.96 2.80 6.21
C ASP A 244 -18.78 4.00 6.73
N GLN A 245 -18.11 5.14 6.93
CA GLN A 245 -18.75 6.42 7.25
C GLN A 245 -19.09 7.25 6.00
N GLY A 246 -18.79 6.75 4.79
CA GLY A 246 -19.14 7.37 3.52
C GLY A 246 -18.02 8.24 2.91
N TYR A 247 -16.79 8.15 3.44
CA TYR A 247 -15.66 8.89 2.88
C TYR A 247 -15.08 8.20 1.63
N ASP A 248 -14.57 9.01 0.70
CA ASP A 248 -13.70 8.56 -0.38
C ASP A 248 -12.25 8.58 0.13
N VAL A 249 -11.70 7.39 0.32
CA VAL A 249 -10.38 7.19 0.94
C VAL A 249 -9.35 6.85 -0.12
N LEU A 250 -8.21 7.55 -0.12
CA LEU A 250 -7.00 7.10 -0.81
C LEU A 250 -6.20 6.21 0.15
N LEU A 251 -5.97 4.96 -0.21
CA LEU A 251 -5.08 4.05 0.50
C LEU A 251 -3.80 3.88 -0.30
N MET A 252 -2.67 4.30 0.26
CA MET A 252 -1.34 4.13 -0.35
C MET A 252 -0.52 3.14 0.47
N MET A 253 0.20 2.24 -0.19
CA MET A 253 1.11 1.28 0.48
C MET A 253 2.48 1.29 -0.18
N ASP A 254 3.49 1.66 0.57
CA ASP A 254 4.89 1.62 0.17
C ASP A 254 5.71 0.74 1.11
N SER A 255 6.02 -0.50 0.74
CA SER A 255 5.70 -1.20 -0.51
C SER A 255 5.12 -2.60 -0.25
N LEU A 256 4.37 -3.13 -1.21
CA LEU A 256 3.92 -4.52 -1.19
C LEU A 256 5.09 -5.51 -1.24
N THR A 257 6.19 -5.17 -1.89
CA THR A 257 7.41 -6.00 -1.92
C THR A 257 7.96 -6.21 -0.51
N ARG A 258 7.98 -5.16 0.33
CA ARG A 258 8.44 -5.26 1.72
C ARG A 258 7.46 -6.06 2.59
N PHE A 259 6.17 -5.93 2.35
CA PHE A 259 5.15 -6.79 2.97
C PHE A 259 5.39 -8.26 2.59
N ALA A 260 5.62 -8.55 1.31
CA ALA A 260 5.90 -9.91 0.84
C ALA A 260 7.18 -10.49 1.46
N MET A 261 8.24 -9.68 1.62
CA MET A 261 9.46 -10.07 2.31
C MET A 261 9.20 -10.42 3.79
N ALA A 262 8.41 -9.62 4.49
CA ALA A 262 8.03 -9.89 5.88
C ALA A 262 7.23 -11.19 6.00
N GLN A 263 6.27 -11.41 5.11
CA GLN A 263 5.50 -12.66 5.08
C GLN A 263 6.37 -13.87 4.74
N ARG A 264 7.37 -13.72 3.86
CA ARG A 264 8.37 -14.76 3.58
C ARG A 264 9.15 -15.13 4.83
N GLU A 265 9.65 -14.13 5.58
CA GLU A 265 10.38 -14.36 6.83
C GLU A 265 9.52 -15.16 7.83
N ILE A 266 8.25 -14.78 7.98
CA ILE A 266 7.28 -15.46 8.86
C ILE A 266 7.01 -16.89 8.37
N GLY A 267 6.69 -17.08 7.09
CA GLY A 267 6.39 -18.39 6.53
C GLY A 267 7.56 -19.37 6.67
N LEU A 268 8.78 -18.92 6.37
CA LEU A 268 9.99 -19.75 6.56
C LEU A 268 10.19 -20.14 8.04
N ALA A 269 9.94 -19.19 8.97
CA ALA A 269 10.11 -19.46 10.40
C ALA A 269 9.08 -20.45 10.97
N VAL A 270 7.87 -20.54 10.39
CA VAL A 270 6.87 -21.56 10.76
C VAL A 270 7.03 -22.86 9.97
N GLY A 271 8.02 -22.96 9.08
CA GLY A 271 8.34 -24.18 8.33
C GLY A 271 7.64 -24.33 6.99
N GLU A 272 7.09 -23.27 6.40
CA GLU A 272 6.60 -23.32 5.02
C GLU A 272 7.76 -23.54 4.04
N PRO A 273 7.62 -24.42 3.04
CA PRO A 273 8.66 -24.61 2.04
C PRO A 273 8.77 -23.39 1.13
N PRO A 274 10.00 -22.96 0.80
CA PRO A 274 10.19 -21.90 -0.18
C PRO A 274 9.83 -22.39 -1.59
N VAL A 275 9.23 -21.48 -2.37
CA VAL A 275 8.91 -21.68 -3.78
C VAL A 275 9.70 -20.68 -4.66
N SER A 276 9.10 -19.95 -5.56
CA SER A 276 9.79 -19.04 -6.48
C SER A 276 10.54 -17.93 -5.72
N ARG A 277 11.83 -17.73 -6.03
CA ARG A 277 12.73 -16.75 -5.38
C ARG A 277 12.69 -16.76 -3.85
N GLY A 278 12.42 -17.94 -3.25
CA GLY A 278 12.39 -18.12 -1.81
C GLY A 278 11.14 -17.59 -1.12
N TYR A 279 10.15 -17.10 -1.83
CA TYR A 279 8.84 -16.77 -1.27
C TYR A 279 8.09 -18.02 -0.85
N THR A 280 7.24 -17.91 0.16
CA THR A 280 6.43 -19.01 0.66
C THR A 280 5.03 -19.02 0.05
N PRO A 281 4.33 -20.17 -0.03
CA PRO A 281 2.99 -20.24 -0.63
C PRO A 281 1.97 -19.29 -0.01
N SER A 282 2.09 -19.02 1.30
CA SER A 282 1.16 -18.13 2.03
C SER A 282 1.07 -16.72 1.45
N ILE A 283 2.17 -16.18 0.87
CA ILE A 283 2.14 -14.81 0.34
C ILE A 283 1.18 -14.68 -0.86
N TYR A 284 1.09 -15.71 -1.71
CA TYR A 284 0.20 -15.70 -2.87
C TYR A 284 -1.28 -15.81 -2.47
N ALA A 285 -1.56 -16.30 -1.27
CA ALA A 285 -2.91 -16.30 -0.69
C ALA A 285 -3.23 -14.98 0.05
N GLU A 286 -2.25 -14.36 0.67
CA GLU A 286 -2.46 -13.12 1.47
C GLU A 286 -2.56 -11.87 0.60
N LEU A 287 -1.79 -11.77 -0.50
CA LEU A 287 -1.84 -10.61 -1.40
C LEU A 287 -3.25 -10.34 -1.96
N PRO A 288 -3.97 -11.33 -2.56
CA PRO A 288 -5.33 -11.10 -3.03
C PRO A 288 -6.28 -10.68 -1.90
N LYS A 289 -6.18 -11.30 -0.72
CA LYS A 289 -7.04 -10.96 0.44
C LYS A 289 -6.83 -9.51 0.87
N LEU A 290 -5.59 -9.03 0.91
CA LEU A 290 -5.27 -7.66 1.28
C LEU A 290 -5.79 -6.68 0.23
N LEU A 291 -5.50 -6.92 -1.05
CA LEU A 291 -5.81 -6.01 -2.13
C LEU A 291 -7.31 -5.94 -2.46
N GLU A 292 -8.04 -7.05 -2.27
CA GLU A 292 -9.50 -7.09 -2.47
C GLU A 292 -10.29 -6.29 -1.42
N ARG A 293 -9.68 -5.86 -0.33
CA ARG A 293 -10.31 -4.99 0.68
C ARG A 293 -10.52 -3.56 0.18
N SER A 294 -9.76 -3.13 -0.83
CA SER A 294 -9.99 -1.87 -1.55
C SER A 294 -11.03 -2.03 -2.64
N GLY A 295 -11.66 -0.93 -3.03
CA GLY A 295 -12.68 -0.93 -4.07
C GLY A 295 -13.77 0.10 -3.85
N ASN A 296 -14.80 0.05 -4.70
CA ASN A 296 -16.00 0.83 -4.57
C ASN A 296 -17.04 0.07 -3.72
N PHE A 297 -17.78 0.79 -2.86
CA PHE A 297 -18.77 0.22 -1.95
C PHE A 297 -20.07 1.01 -2.00
N GLN A 298 -21.12 0.50 -1.37
CA GLN A 298 -22.42 1.21 -1.30
C GLN A 298 -22.31 2.54 -0.54
N LYS A 299 -21.37 2.63 0.40
CA LYS A 299 -21.02 3.86 1.11
C LYS A 299 -19.52 4.06 1.00
N GLY A 300 -19.11 5.19 0.42
CA GLY A 300 -17.70 5.52 0.27
C GLY A 300 -16.92 4.58 -0.65
N SER A 301 -15.64 4.90 -0.83
CA SER A 301 -14.72 4.12 -1.64
C SER A 301 -13.33 4.04 -1.01
N ILE A 302 -12.55 3.02 -1.40
CA ILE A 302 -11.11 2.95 -1.12
C ILE A 302 -10.39 2.81 -2.45
N THR A 303 -9.78 3.89 -2.92
CA THR A 303 -8.88 3.87 -4.08
C THR A 303 -7.50 3.45 -3.61
N GLY A 304 -7.01 2.33 -4.13
CA GLY A 304 -5.75 1.74 -3.71
C GLY A 304 -4.58 2.09 -4.63
N VAL A 305 -3.51 2.67 -4.09
CA VAL A 305 -2.24 2.90 -4.79
C VAL A 305 -1.16 2.07 -4.10
N TYR A 306 -0.64 1.08 -4.80
CA TYR A 306 0.27 0.09 -4.26
C TYR A 306 1.61 0.15 -4.96
N THR A 307 2.69 0.40 -4.24
CA THR A 307 4.02 0.38 -4.85
C THR A 307 4.61 -1.02 -4.82
N VAL A 308 5.28 -1.36 -5.90
CA VAL A 308 6.02 -2.60 -6.08
C VAL A 308 7.45 -2.24 -6.48
N LEU A 309 8.42 -2.68 -5.68
CA LEU A 309 9.82 -2.50 -6.00
C LEU A 309 10.24 -3.59 -7.00
N VAL A 310 10.77 -3.17 -8.14
CA VAL A 310 11.28 -4.07 -9.19
C VAL A 310 12.80 -3.95 -9.24
N GLU A 311 13.51 -5.03 -8.93
CA GLU A 311 14.96 -5.06 -8.99
C GLU A 311 15.43 -5.14 -10.43
N GLY A 312 16.38 -4.28 -10.83
CA GLY A 312 16.91 -4.27 -12.19
C GLY A 312 15.89 -3.97 -13.28
N ASP A 313 14.78 -3.29 -12.91
CA ASP A 313 13.65 -3.00 -13.79
C ASP A 313 12.95 -4.28 -14.33
N ASP A 314 13.14 -5.45 -13.65
CA ASP A 314 12.50 -6.74 -13.98
C ASP A 314 11.06 -6.81 -13.46
N THR A 315 10.12 -6.44 -14.32
CA THR A 315 8.68 -6.53 -14.01
C THR A 315 8.12 -7.96 -13.98
N ASN A 316 8.92 -8.98 -14.31
CA ASN A 316 8.54 -10.40 -14.29
C ASN A 316 8.93 -11.09 -12.97
N GLU A 317 9.37 -10.34 -11.98
CA GLU A 317 9.59 -10.84 -10.63
C GLU A 317 8.27 -11.39 -10.06
N PRO A 318 8.28 -12.54 -9.31
CA PRO A 318 7.06 -13.25 -8.91
C PRO A 318 6.02 -12.39 -8.19
N ILE A 319 6.45 -11.49 -7.30
CA ILE A 319 5.54 -10.59 -6.58
C ILE A 319 4.99 -9.52 -7.53
N ALA A 320 5.84 -8.94 -8.38
CA ALA A 320 5.42 -7.95 -9.37
C ALA A 320 4.39 -8.52 -10.35
N ASP A 321 4.61 -9.73 -10.85
CA ASP A 321 3.68 -10.41 -11.76
C ASP A 321 2.36 -10.76 -11.08
N THR A 322 2.41 -11.29 -9.85
CA THR A 322 1.22 -11.61 -9.05
C THR A 322 0.38 -10.36 -8.79
N VAL A 323 1.01 -9.27 -8.33
CA VAL A 323 0.31 -8.02 -8.03
C VAL A 323 -0.29 -7.41 -9.30
N ARG A 324 0.44 -7.42 -10.42
CA ARG A 324 -0.06 -6.93 -11.72
C ARG A 324 -1.29 -7.71 -12.20
N GLY A 325 -1.35 -9.01 -11.90
CA GLY A 325 -2.51 -9.86 -12.20
C GLY A 325 -3.77 -9.52 -11.41
N ILE A 326 -3.61 -9.04 -10.16
CA ILE A 326 -4.72 -8.74 -9.23
C ILE A 326 -5.25 -7.31 -9.45
N LEU A 327 -4.38 -6.35 -9.77
CA LEU A 327 -4.73 -4.94 -9.85
C LEU A 327 -5.46 -4.57 -11.14
N ASP A 328 -6.19 -3.44 -11.09
CA ASP A 328 -6.98 -2.90 -12.20
C ASP A 328 -6.14 -2.01 -13.14
N GLY A 329 -4.82 -2.01 -13.01
CA GLY A 329 -3.87 -1.28 -13.82
C GLY A 329 -2.53 -1.09 -13.13
N HIS A 330 -1.57 -0.54 -13.88
CA HIS A 330 -0.23 -0.27 -13.35
C HIS A 330 0.41 0.95 -14.02
N ILE A 331 1.24 1.62 -13.24
CA ILE A 331 2.10 2.74 -13.64
C ILE A 331 3.54 2.25 -13.50
N VAL A 332 4.31 2.32 -14.57
CA VAL A 332 5.73 1.95 -14.59
C VAL A 332 6.57 3.22 -14.56
N LEU A 333 7.48 3.31 -13.59
CA LEU A 333 8.48 4.38 -13.55
C LEU A 333 9.76 3.91 -14.23
N SER A 334 10.18 4.67 -15.24
CA SER A 334 11.32 4.35 -16.11
C SER A 334 12.59 5.04 -15.66
N ARG A 335 13.65 4.26 -15.46
CA ARG A 335 15.00 4.78 -15.21
C ARG A 335 15.52 5.61 -16.38
N ARG A 336 15.19 5.23 -17.62
CA ARG A 336 15.56 5.97 -18.83
C ARG A 336 15.00 7.39 -18.79
N LEU A 337 13.72 7.56 -18.44
CA LEU A 337 13.08 8.89 -18.29
C LEU A 337 13.69 9.68 -17.13
N ALA A 338 13.91 9.05 -15.98
CA ALA A 338 14.56 9.69 -14.84
C ALA A 338 15.96 10.19 -15.18
N ASN A 339 16.78 9.39 -15.89
CA ASN A 339 18.12 9.76 -16.32
C ASN A 339 18.13 10.92 -17.34
N SER A 340 17.05 11.10 -18.12
CA SER A 340 16.85 12.24 -19.01
C SER A 340 16.16 13.45 -18.34
N ASN A 341 16.07 13.45 -17.01
CA ASN A 341 15.44 14.52 -16.21
C ASN A 341 13.95 14.75 -16.55
N HIS A 342 13.25 13.70 -17.02
CA HIS A 342 11.83 13.73 -17.27
C HIS A 342 11.08 13.24 -16.02
N PHE A 343 10.46 14.16 -15.28
CA PHE A 343 9.71 13.87 -14.06
C PHE A 343 8.27 14.41 -14.11
N PRO A 344 7.29 13.64 -13.58
CA PRO A 344 7.43 12.26 -13.08
C PRO A 344 7.86 11.29 -14.18
N ALA A 345 8.71 10.33 -13.83
CA ALA A 345 9.33 9.42 -14.80
C ALA A 345 8.37 8.29 -15.25
N ILE A 346 7.12 8.62 -15.53
CA ILE A 346 6.06 7.67 -15.89
C ILE A 346 6.21 7.25 -17.35
N ASP A 347 6.43 5.98 -17.58
CA ASP A 347 6.43 5.38 -18.91
C ASP A 347 4.99 5.11 -19.34
N ILE A 348 4.45 5.98 -20.20
CA ILE A 348 3.08 5.88 -20.70
C ILE A 348 2.87 4.64 -21.58
N GLY A 349 3.91 4.21 -22.31
CA GLY A 349 3.87 3.03 -23.18
C GLY A 349 3.76 1.73 -22.38
N ALA A 350 4.48 1.65 -21.26
CA ALA A 350 4.49 0.50 -20.37
C ALA A 350 3.40 0.52 -19.29
N SER A 351 2.59 1.59 -19.21
CA SER A 351 1.57 1.79 -18.18
C SER A 351 0.16 1.65 -18.74
N ILE A 352 -0.77 1.18 -17.90
CA ILE A 352 -2.17 0.99 -18.27
C ILE A 352 -3.12 1.24 -17.08
N SER A 353 -4.22 1.95 -17.32
CA SER A 353 -5.42 1.90 -16.49
C SER A 353 -6.50 1.12 -17.25
N ARG A 354 -6.93 -0.02 -16.70
CA ARG A 354 -7.93 -0.87 -17.38
C ARG A 354 -9.31 -0.23 -17.41
N LEU A 355 -9.60 0.70 -16.50
CA LEU A 355 -10.89 1.36 -16.37
C LEU A 355 -10.97 2.71 -17.09
N MET A 356 -9.85 3.27 -17.56
CA MET A 356 -9.84 4.57 -18.21
C MET A 356 -10.91 4.68 -19.32
N ALA A 357 -11.03 3.66 -20.16
CA ALA A 357 -11.98 3.66 -21.28
C ALA A 357 -13.45 3.75 -20.83
N ASP A 358 -13.79 3.34 -19.61
CA ASP A 358 -15.15 3.31 -19.09
C ASP A 358 -15.54 4.59 -18.33
N ILE A 359 -14.55 5.38 -17.90
CA ILE A 359 -14.75 6.52 -16.99
C ILE A 359 -14.43 7.88 -17.61
N VAL A 360 -13.89 7.92 -18.83
CA VAL A 360 -13.59 9.18 -19.53
C VAL A 360 -14.48 9.38 -20.76
N SER A 361 -14.59 10.64 -21.23
CA SER A 361 -15.35 10.98 -22.42
C SER A 361 -14.71 10.40 -23.71
N ASP A 362 -15.50 10.23 -24.76
CA ASP A 362 -14.99 9.76 -26.05
C ASP A 362 -13.99 10.74 -26.69
N GLU A 363 -14.10 12.02 -26.38
CA GLU A 363 -13.12 13.01 -26.77
C GLU A 363 -11.77 12.73 -26.12
N HIS A 364 -11.75 12.52 -24.80
CA HIS A 364 -10.54 12.23 -24.05
C HIS A 364 -9.88 10.93 -24.57
N LYS A 365 -10.67 9.88 -24.81
CA LYS A 365 -10.16 8.62 -25.40
C LYS A 365 -9.43 8.87 -26.71
N ARG A 366 -10.03 9.68 -27.61
CA ARG A 366 -9.41 10.01 -28.90
C ARG A 366 -8.10 10.80 -28.76
N LEU A 367 -8.07 11.79 -27.86
CA LEU A 367 -6.87 12.57 -27.60
C LEU A 367 -5.76 11.69 -27.03
N ALA A 368 -6.05 10.89 -26.00
CA ALA A 368 -5.08 9.98 -25.39
C ALA A 368 -4.56 8.93 -26.40
N ALA A 369 -5.43 8.39 -27.26
CA ALA A 369 -5.04 7.46 -28.32
C ALA A 369 -4.08 8.11 -29.33
N ARG A 370 -4.33 9.38 -29.72
CA ARG A 370 -3.44 10.10 -30.65
C ARG A 370 -2.07 10.39 -30.03
N VAL A 371 -2.02 10.78 -28.74
CA VAL A 371 -0.75 10.98 -28.02
C VAL A 371 0.03 9.66 -28.00
N ARG A 372 -0.62 8.53 -27.65
CA ARG A 372 0.02 7.21 -27.65
C ARG A 372 0.49 6.78 -29.03
N ASP A 373 -0.27 7.06 -30.12
CA ASP A 373 0.15 6.76 -31.48
C ASP A 373 1.42 7.53 -31.87
N VAL A 374 1.46 8.83 -31.57
CA VAL A 374 2.65 9.67 -31.81
C VAL A 374 3.88 9.15 -31.06
N MET A 375 3.72 8.87 -29.76
CA MET A 375 4.80 8.30 -28.94
C MET A 375 5.27 6.94 -29.49
N GLY A 376 4.35 6.05 -29.86
CA GLY A 376 4.67 4.74 -30.39
C GLY A 376 5.36 4.79 -31.76
N ILE A 377 4.99 5.73 -32.63
CA ILE A 377 5.69 5.96 -33.91
C ILE A 377 7.14 6.43 -33.64
N TYR A 378 7.31 7.40 -32.75
CA TYR A 378 8.64 7.89 -32.37
C TYR A 378 9.51 6.79 -31.79
N GLU A 379 9.01 6.02 -30.82
CA GLU A 379 9.77 4.98 -30.14
C GLU A 379 10.22 3.86 -31.09
N LYS A 380 9.35 3.43 -32.01
CA LYS A 380 9.72 2.45 -33.04
C LYS A 380 10.84 2.89 -33.99
N ASN A 381 11.05 4.20 -34.11
CA ASN A 381 12.03 4.76 -35.04
C ASN A 381 13.15 5.54 -34.32
N ALA A 382 13.17 5.51 -32.99
CA ALA A 382 14.14 6.29 -32.19
C ALA A 382 15.59 5.99 -32.54
N ASP A 383 15.93 4.72 -32.83
CA ASP A 383 17.27 4.32 -33.21
C ASP A 383 17.67 4.91 -34.57
N LEU A 384 16.77 4.89 -35.56
CA LEU A 384 17.03 5.48 -36.88
C LEU A 384 17.26 6.98 -36.82
N VAL A 385 16.52 7.65 -35.93
CA VAL A 385 16.67 9.10 -35.70
C VAL A 385 17.98 9.40 -34.97
N SER A 386 18.31 8.63 -33.93
CA SER A 386 19.50 8.86 -33.09
C SER A 386 20.82 8.67 -33.85
N VAL A 387 20.88 7.68 -34.75
CA VAL A 387 22.08 7.46 -35.62
C VAL A 387 22.12 8.36 -36.85
N GLY A 388 21.16 9.26 -37.03
CA GLY A 388 21.08 10.17 -38.16
C GLY A 388 20.74 9.49 -39.50
N ALA A 389 20.22 8.26 -39.47
CA ALA A 389 19.85 7.50 -40.68
C ALA A 389 18.51 7.91 -41.26
N TYR A 390 17.69 8.65 -40.50
CA TYR A 390 16.40 9.13 -40.97
C TYR A 390 16.58 10.43 -41.78
N LYS A 391 15.89 10.46 -42.93
CA LYS A 391 15.81 11.67 -43.77
C LYS A 391 14.39 12.23 -43.72
N ALA A 392 14.25 13.49 -43.30
CA ALA A 392 12.98 14.18 -43.26
C ALA A 392 12.27 14.14 -44.64
N GLY A 393 10.96 13.99 -44.63
CA GLY A 393 10.13 13.86 -45.83
C GLY A 393 9.97 12.42 -46.36
N THR A 394 10.69 11.42 -45.83
CA THR A 394 10.56 10.03 -46.30
C THR A 394 9.39 9.28 -45.64
N ASN A 395 8.96 9.71 -44.45
CA ASN A 395 7.84 9.12 -43.71
C ASN A 395 7.00 10.22 -43.05
N PRO A 396 5.86 10.67 -43.66
CA PRO A 396 5.04 11.75 -43.11
C PRO A 396 4.54 11.52 -41.69
N ARG A 397 4.28 10.26 -41.29
CA ARG A 397 3.86 9.93 -39.91
C ARG A 397 4.99 10.14 -38.91
N LEU A 398 6.21 9.78 -39.27
CA LEU A 398 7.39 10.00 -38.42
C LEU A 398 7.74 11.48 -38.35
N ASP A 399 7.66 12.22 -39.46
CA ASP A 399 7.86 13.69 -39.45
C ASP A 399 6.87 14.39 -38.51
N TYR A 400 5.59 13.99 -38.57
CA TYR A 400 4.57 14.47 -37.64
C TYR A 400 4.91 14.14 -36.19
N ALA A 401 5.30 12.88 -35.93
CA ALA A 401 5.66 12.45 -34.59
C ALA A 401 6.86 13.23 -34.04
N LEU A 402 7.92 13.41 -34.84
CA LEU A 402 9.10 14.22 -34.47
C LEU A 402 8.72 15.66 -34.12
N GLY A 403 7.82 16.28 -34.90
CA GLY A 403 7.36 17.65 -34.64
C GLY A 403 6.50 17.81 -33.38
N LYS A 404 5.93 16.72 -32.85
CA LYS A 404 5.06 16.73 -31.65
C LYS A 404 5.73 16.26 -30.37
N MET A 405 6.82 15.49 -30.44
CA MET A 405 7.41 14.83 -29.27
C MET A 405 7.89 15.81 -28.20
N ASP A 406 8.49 16.93 -28.57
CA ASP A 406 8.95 17.91 -27.57
C ASP A 406 7.78 18.48 -26.77
N GLY A 407 6.67 18.81 -27.46
CA GLY A 407 5.45 19.29 -26.81
C GLY A 407 4.82 18.20 -25.91
N ILE A 408 4.81 16.94 -26.35
CA ILE A 408 4.33 15.81 -25.53
C ILE A 408 5.20 15.62 -24.29
N ASN A 409 6.51 15.64 -24.42
CA ASN A 409 7.43 15.53 -23.29
C ASN A 409 7.24 16.68 -22.29
N GLN A 410 7.09 17.91 -22.78
CA GLN A 410 6.80 19.07 -21.95
C GLN A 410 5.44 18.94 -21.24
N PHE A 411 4.41 18.44 -21.91
CA PHE A 411 3.11 18.18 -21.33
C PHE A 411 3.16 17.14 -20.22
N LEU A 412 3.87 16.04 -20.42
CA LEU A 412 3.98 14.94 -19.46
C LEU A 412 4.92 15.24 -18.27
N THR A 413 5.75 16.29 -18.40
CA THR A 413 6.61 16.76 -17.31
C THR A 413 5.84 17.70 -16.38
N GLN A 414 6.04 17.59 -15.07
CA GLN A 414 5.37 18.38 -14.05
C GLN A 414 6.27 18.61 -12.85
N GLY A 415 6.33 19.84 -12.34
CA GLY A 415 7.01 20.17 -11.10
C GLY A 415 6.31 19.58 -9.87
N VAL A 416 7.09 19.34 -8.81
CA VAL A 416 6.58 18.67 -7.58
C VAL A 416 5.47 19.47 -6.88
N ASP A 417 5.51 20.80 -6.97
CA ASP A 417 4.56 21.69 -6.33
C ASP A 417 3.45 22.19 -7.29
N GLU A 418 3.47 21.70 -8.52
CA GLU A 418 2.42 22.00 -9.50
C GLU A 418 1.24 21.03 -9.34
N ALA A 419 0.03 21.53 -9.48
CA ALA A 419 -1.18 20.75 -9.54
C ALA A 419 -2.05 21.25 -10.69
N PHE A 420 -2.66 20.32 -11.42
CA PHE A 420 -3.52 20.64 -12.55
C PHE A 420 -4.88 19.95 -12.34
N SER A 421 -5.93 20.62 -12.82
CA SER A 421 -7.25 20.01 -12.88
C SER A 421 -7.40 19.17 -14.15
N TYR A 422 -8.32 18.24 -14.12
CA TYR A 422 -8.65 17.42 -15.29
C TYR A 422 -9.03 18.25 -16.52
N GLU A 423 -9.74 19.35 -16.34
CA GLU A 423 -10.16 20.25 -17.42
C GLU A 423 -8.97 20.96 -18.06
N GLU A 424 -8.00 21.42 -17.26
CA GLU A 424 -6.75 22.02 -17.75
C GLU A 424 -5.93 21.03 -18.55
N ASP A 425 -5.83 19.80 -18.07
CA ASP A 425 -5.12 18.72 -18.75
C ASP A 425 -5.75 18.39 -20.10
N LEU A 426 -7.08 18.31 -20.17
CA LEU A 426 -7.81 18.03 -21.41
C LEU A 426 -7.65 19.18 -22.44
N GLU A 427 -7.69 20.43 -21.97
CA GLU A 427 -7.43 21.59 -22.82
C GLU A 427 -5.99 21.62 -23.34
N ALA A 428 -5.03 21.30 -22.51
CA ALA A 428 -3.62 21.20 -22.91
C ALA A 428 -3.43 20.11 -23.99
N MET A 429 -4.08 18.94 -23.84
CA MET A 429 -4.06 17.88 -24.85
C MET A 429 -4.66 18.34 -26.20
N ARG A 430 -5.74 19.12 -26.19
CA ARG A 430 -6.34 19.70 -27.43
C ARG A 430 -5.37 20.60 -28.15
N LYS A 431 -4.64 21.45 -27.42
CA LYS A 431 -3.66 22.39 -28.00
C LYS A 431 -2.40 21.68 -28.52
N LEU A 432 -2.08 20.54 -27.96
CA LEU A 432 -0.89 19.74 -28.27
C LEU A 432 -1.03 19.02 -29.62
N LEU A 433 -2.21 18.52 -29.96
CA LEU A 433 -2.50 17.68 -31.12
C LEU A 433 -3.09 18.47 -32.30
#